data_de79421bd549b40ee613bf1ab21d1578
#
_entry.id   de79421bd549b40ee613bf1ab21d1578
#
_cell.length_a   1.000
_cell.length_b   1.000
_cell.length_c   1.000
_cell.angle_alpha   90.00
_cell.angle_beta   90.00
_cell.angle_gamma   90.00
#
_symmetry.space_group_name_H-M   'P 1'
#
loop_
_entity.id
_entity.type
_entity.pdbx_description
1 polymer ?
#
loop_
_entity_poly.entity_id
_entity_poly.type
_entity_poly.pdbx_seq_one_letter_code
_entity_poly.pdbx_strand_id
1 'polypeptide(L)'
;MDTGDYLNILKDDIHSAVFATVDRDGHPAARVIDIMLADENTLYFITAKGKEFYRQLTERKYVAISGMTGGGGSLSKKAISIRGEVKELGAGLVDRVFEENPYMAEIYPDKESRMAITVFCVTRGRGE
;
A
#
# COMPACT_ATOMS: atom_id res chain seq x y z
N MET A 1 19.50 -4.96 -7.70
CA MET A 1 18.57 -4.15 -6.90
C MET A 1 18.34 -4.78 -5.55
N ASP A 2 18.43 -4.01 -4.48
CA ASP A 2 18.07 -4.51 -3.16
C ASP A 2 16.58 -4.27 -2.86
N THR A 3 16.13 -4.70 -1.70
CA THR A 3 14.72 -4.54 -1.30
C THR A 3 14.29 -3.08 -1.28
N GLY A 4 15.15 -2.19 -0.79
CA GLY A 4 14.84 -0.76 -0.75
C GLY A 4 14.59 -0.17 -2.13
N ASP A 5 15.34 -0.61 -3.13
CA ASP A 5 15.16 -0.15 -4.51
C ASP A 5 13.79 -0.56 -5.06
N TYR A 6 13.37 -1.80 -4.83
CA TYR A 6 12.05 -2.27 -5.25
C TYR A 6 10.93 -1.48 -4.58
N LEU A 7 11.06 -1.22 -3.28
CA LEU A 7 10.05 -0.48 -2.54
C LEU A 7 9.94 0.97 -3.00
N ASN A 8 11.07 1.59 -3.33
CA ASN A 8 11.08 2.96 -3.84
C ASN A 8 10.46 3.04 -5.24
N ILE A 9 10.69 2.05 -6.10
CA ILE A 9 10.02 2.00 -7.40
C ILE A 9 8.52 1.87 -7.23
N LEU A 10 8.07 1.02 -6.32
CA LEU A 10 6.65 0.86 -6.02
C LEU A 10 6.03 2.17 -5.52
N LYS A 11 6.73 2.88 -4.63
CA LYS A 11 6.22 4.14 -4.07
C LYS A 11 6.25 5.29 -5.08
N ASP A 12 7.38 5.51 -5.74
CA ASP A 12 7.60 6.73 -6.52
C ASP A 12 7.23 6.58 -8.00
N ASP A 13 7.56 5.46 -8.62
CA ASP A 13 7.33 5.24 -10.04
C ASP A 13 5.97 4.63 -10.32
N ILE A 14 5.56 3.66 -9.54
CA ILE A 14 4.28 2.97 -9.71
C ILE A 14 3.19 3.69 -8.91
N HIS A 15 3.41 3.89 -7.63
CA HIS A 15 2.55 4.56 -6.66
C HIS A 15 1.19 3.88 -6.47
N SER A 16 0.40 3.74 -7.53
CA SER A 16 -0.90 3.05 -7.49
C SER A 16 -0.71 1.60 -7.95
N ALA A 17 -0.83 0.68 -7.04
CA ALA A 17 -0.57 -0.74 -7.29
C ALA A 17 -1.78 -1.59 -6.93
N VAL A 18 -1.83 -2.81 -7.46
CA VAL A 18 -2.86 -3.78 -7.12
C VAL A 18 -2.49 -4.44 -5.81
N PHE A 19 -3.39 -4.38 -4.83
CA PHE A 19 -3.26 -5.06 -3.54
C PHE A 19 -4.26 -6.21 -3.49
N ALA A 20 -3.77 -7.42 -3.37
CA ALA A 20 -4.59 -8.62 -3.33
C ALA A 20 -4.64 -9.18 -1.90
N THR A 21 -5.84 -9.54 -1.47
CA THR A 21 -6.09 -10.13 -0.15
C THR A 21 -7.01 -11.33 -0.32
N VAL A 22 -7.37 -11.96 0.80
CA VAL A 22 -8.29 -13.10 0.81
C VAL A 22 -9.45 -12.76 1.73
N ASP A 23 -10.68 -13.01 1.27
CA ASP A 23 -11.86 -12.77 2.06
C ASP A 23 -12.15 -13.92 3.05
N ARG A 24 -13.25 -13.82 3.80
CA ARG A 24 -13.62 -14.83 4.80
C ARG A 24 -13.91 -16.20 4.20
N ASP A 25 -14.37 -16.22 2.96
CA ASP A 25 -14.71 -17.47 2.26
C ASP A 25 -13.50 -18.09 1.58
N GLY A 26 -12.33 -17.48 1.70
CA GLY A 26 -11.10 -17.97 1.09
C GLY A 26 -10.93 -17.53 -0.36
N HIS A 27 -11.76 -16.62 -0.85
CA HIS A 27 -11.65 -16.13 -2.21
C HIS A 27 -10.68 -14.95 -2.32
N PRO A 28 -9.87 -14.89 -3.38
CA PRO A 28 -9.02 -13.72 -3.58
C PRO A 28 -9.83 -12.47 -3.89
N ALA A 29 -9.36 -11.34 -3.40
CA ALA A 29 -9.95 -10.04 -3.65
C ALA A 29 -8.84 -9.06 -3.99
N ALA A 30 -9.06 -8.15 -4.93
CA ALA A 30 -8.03 -7.21 -5.36
C ALA A 30 -8.63 -5.81 -5.58
N ARG A 31 -7.81 -4.79 -5.35
CA ARG A 31 -8.15 -3.38 -5.60
C ARG A 31 -6.87 -2.60 -5.82
N VAL A 32 -6.99 -1.40 -6.35
CA VAL A 32 -5.85 -0.51 -6.54
C VAL A 32 -5.73 0.39 -5.31
N ILE A 33 -4.54 0.43 -4.72
CA ILE A 33 -4.23 1.23 -3.53
C ILE A 33 -2.96 2.03 -3.81
N ASP A 34 -2.94 3.28 -3.36
CA ASP A 34 -1.76 4.12 -3.46
C ASP A 34 -0.78 3.81 -2.34
N ILE A 35 0.49 3.67 -2.70
CA ILE A 35 1.56 3.45 -1.74
C ILE A 35 2.01 4.81 -1.22
N MET A 36 1.94 5.01 0.08
CA MET A 36 2.12 6.31 0.71
C MET A 36 3.55 6.61 1.14
N LEU A 37 4.22 5.63 1.72
CA LEU A 37 5.58 5.77 2.25
C LEU A 37 6.36 4.50 1.96
N ALA A 38 7.69 4.61 1.89
CA ALA A 38 8.59 3.47 1.80
C ALA A 38 9.86 3.76 2.60
N ASP A 39 10.27 2.78 3.42
CA ASP A 39 11.58 2.76 4.07
C ASP A 39 12.37 1.59 3.47
N GLU A 40 13.58 1.30 3.97
CA GLU A 40 14.44 0.27 3.40
C GLU A 40 13.77 -1.10 3.22
N ASN A 41 12.97 -1.51 4.20
CA ASN A 41 12.38 -2.84 4.24
C ASN A 41 10.87 -2.83 4.41
N THR A 42 10.22 -1.66 4.30
CA THR A 42 8.81 -1.53 4.67
C THR A 42 8.07 -0.60 3.72
N LEU A 43 6.91 -1.03 3.26
CA LEU A 43 5.94 -0.18 2.56
C LEU A 43 4.83 0.21 3.51
N TYR A 44 4.29 1.40 3.31
CA TYR A 44 3.16 1.92 4.10
C TYR A 44 2.03 2.33 3.17
N PHE A 45 0.82 1.99 3.57
CA PHE A 45 -0.39 2.39 2.87
C PHE A 45 -1.48 2.70 3.89
N ILE A 46 -2.57 3.31 3.43
CA ILE A 46 -3.68 3.65 4.30
C ILE A 46 -4.98 3.03 3.81
N THR A 47 -5.91 2.82 4.73
CA THR A 47 -7.29 2.49 4.39
C THR A 47 -8.21 3.05 5.45
N ALA A 48 -9.49 3.18 5.11
CA ALA A 48 -10.51 3.57 6.08
C ALA A 48 -11.00 2.34 6.83
N LYS A 49 -11.17 2.49 8.15
CA LYS A 49 -11.54 1.40 9.05
C LYS A 49 -12.87 0.71 8.73
N GLY A 50 -13.79 1.42 8.08
CA GLY A 50 -15.09 0.85 7.73
C GLY A 50 -15.13 0.00 6.47
N LYS A 51 -14.02 -0.16 5.77
CA LYS A 51 -13.98 -0.88 4.50
C LYS A 51 -13.73 -2.38 4.66
N GLU A 52 -14.21 -3.15 3.69
CA GLU A 52 -13.95 -4.59 3.61
C GLU A 52 -12.45 -4.89 3.55
N PHE A 53 -11.69 -4.06 2.84
CA PHE A 53 -10.24 -4.19 2.76
C PHE A 53 -9.61 -4.15 4.16
N TYR A 54 -10.03 -3.21 5.00
CA TYR A 54 -9.55 -3.13 6.38
C TYR A 54 -9.79 -4.44 7.14
N ARG A 55 -10.99 -4.99 7.01
CA ARG A 55 -11.35 -6.25 7.68
C ARG A 55 -10.47 -7.41 7.20
N GLN A 56 -10.25 -7.51 5.90
CA GLN A 56 -9.40 -8.57 5.33
C GLN A 56 -7.96 -8.46 5.84
N LEU A 57 -7.43 -7.25 5.93
CA LEU A 57 -6.08 -7.01 6.45
C LEU A 57 -5.94 -7.39 7.92
N THR A 58 -6.95 -7.09 8.74
CA THR A 58 -6.89 -7.39 10.18
C THR A 58 -7.14 -8.87 10.47
N GLU A 59 -7.94 -9.55 9.67
CA GLU A 59 -8.24 -10.96 9.87
C GLU A 59 -7.17 -11.88 9.28
N ARG A 60 -6.67 -11.59 8.08
CA ARG A 60 -5.71 -12.45 7.37
C ARG A 60 -4.26 -12.03 7.57
N LYS A 61 -4.02 -10.75 7.80
CA LYS A 61 -2.68 -10.19 8.09
C LYS A 61 -1.64 -10.46 7.01
N TYR A 62 -2.07 -10.55 5.76
CA TYR A 62 -1.19 -10.83 4.62
C TYR A 62 -1.71 -10.13 3.38
N VAL A 63 -0.80 -9.70 2.50
CA VAL A 63 -1.16 -9.00 1.27
C VAL A 63 -0.15 -9.35 0.17
N ALA A 64 -0.62 -9.39 -1.06
CA ALA A 64 0.22 -9.42 -2.26
C ALA A 64 0.03 -8.12 -3.01
N ILE A 65 1.13 -7.54 -3.48
CA ILE A 65 1.13 -6.24 -4.18
C ILE A 65 1.81 -6.44 -5.52
N SER A 66 1.19 -5.92 -6.57
CA SER A 66 1.74 -6.02 -7.92
C SER A 66 1.54 -4.72 -8.67
N GLY A 67 2.56 -4.30 -9.40
CA GLY A 67 2.49 -3.09 -10.20
C GLY A 67 3.49 -3.13 -11.34
N MET A 68 3.32 -2.20 -12.27
CA MET A 68 4.17 -2.07 -13.44
C MET A 68 4.53 -0.60 -13.63
N THR A 69 5.79 -0.31 -13.96
CA THR A 69 6.20 1.05 -14.28
C THR A 69 5.48 1.52 -15.54
N GLY A 70 5.13 2.82 -15.60
CA GLY A 70 4.49 3.41 -16.78
C GLY A 70 5.51 3.87 -17.82
N GLY A 71 5.00 4.35 -18.95
CA GLY A 71 5.79 4.97 -20.01
C GLY A 71 6.58 3.98 -20.86
N GLY A 72 7.08 4.46 -22.00
CA GLY A 72 7.89 3.67 -22.92
C GLY A 72 7.17 2.50 -23.57
N GLY A 73 7.90 1.71 -24.32
CA GLY A 73 7.39 0.45 -24.87
C GLY A 73 7.43 -0.68 -23.86
N SER A 74 6.82 -1.81 -24.20
CA SER A 74 6.73 -2.96 -23.29
C SER A 74 8.09 -3.48 -22.82
N LEU A 75 9.15 -3.30 -23.62
CA LEU A 75 10.49 -3.73 -23.25
C LEU A 75 11.13 -2.86 -22.15
N SER A 76 10.67 -1.63 -21.99
CA SER A 76 11.19 -0.72 -20.96
C SER A 76 10.37 -0.74 -19.66
N LYS A 77 9.25 -1.44 -19.63
CA LYS A 77 8.43 -1.56 -18.43
C LYS A 77 8.98 -2.62 -17.49
N LYS A 78 8.91 -2.33 -16.20
CA LYS A 78 9.29 -3.27 -15.14
C LYS A 78 8.07 -3.63 -14.33
N ALA A 79 7.83 -4.91 -14.14
CA ALA A 79 6.79 -5.41 -13.26
C ALA A 79 7.42 -5.80 -11.93
N ILE A 80 6.77 -5.40 -10.83
CA ILE A 80 7.23 -5.73 -9.48
C ILE A 80 6.07 -6.34 -8.72
N SER A 81 6.32 -7.50 -8.12
CA SER A 81 5.37 -8.16 -7.23
C SER A 81 6.05 -8.48 -5.92
N ILE A 82 5.39 -8.14 -4.82
CA ILE A 82 5.84 -8.50 -3.49
C ILE A 82 4.66 -9.05 -2.70
N ARG A 83 4.95 -9.76 -1.63
CA ARG A 83 3.93 -10.21 -0.69
C ARG A 83 4.54 -10.26 0.70
N GLY A 84 3.72 -10.06 1.70
CA GLY A 84 4.22 -10.06 3.07
C GLY A 84 3.14 -9.92 4.10
N GLU A 85 3.55 -9.97 5.35
CA GLU A 85 2.66 -9.76 6.48
C GLU A 85 2.36 -8.28 6.62
N VAL A 86 1.13 -7.96 7.05
CA VAL A 86 0.73 -6.58 7.33
C VAL A 86 0.52 -6.39 8.83
N LYS A 87 0.81 -5.16 9.26
CA LYS A 87 0.60 -4.76 10.64
C LYS A 87 -0.06 -3.39 10.65
N GLU A 88 -1.10 -3.25 11.46
CA GLU A 88 -1.75 -1.96 11.64
C GLU A 88 -0.96 -1.09 12.59
N LEU A 89 -0.63 0.13 12.15
CA LEU A 89 0.11 1.10 12.95
C LEU A 89 -0.79 2.21 13.52
N GLY A 90 -2.04 2.29 13.07
CA GLY A 90 -2.97 3.29 13.54
C GLY A 90 -2.71 4.67 12.94
N ALA A 91 -2.91 5.72 13.75
CA ALA A 91 -2.86 7.11 13.28
C ALA A 91 -1.48 7.78 13.42
N GLY A 92 -0.48 7.09 13.97
CA GLY A 92 0.81 7.71 14.31
C GLY A 92 1.59 8.27 13.13
N LEU A 93 1.39 7.76 11.92
CA LEU A 93 2.10 8.20 10.73
C LEU A 93 1.21 9.00 9.76
N VAL A 94 -0.03 9.31 10.15
CA VAL A 94 -0.97 10.01 9.25
C VAL A 94 -0.42 11.36 8.80
N ASP A 95 0.17 12.14 9.71
CA ASP A 95 0.73 13.44 9.33
C ASP A 95 1.85 13.31 8.29
N ARG A 96 2.74 12.33 8.47
CA ARG A 96 3.81 12.06 7.51
C ARG A 96 3.25 11.64 6.16
N VAL A 97 2.19 10.83 6.14
CA VAL A 97 1.52 10.44 4.90
C VAL A 97 1.02 11.65 4.13
N PHE A 98 0.40 12.61 4.81
CA PHE A 98 -0.10 13.82 4.16
C PHE A 98 1.02 14.76 3.73
N GLU A 99 2.13 14.81 4.46
CA GLU A 99 3.30 15.61 4.07
C GLU A 99 3.92 15.09 2.76
N GLU A 100 4.07 13.78 2.62
CA GLU A 100 4.68 13.18 1.44
C GLU A 100 3.69 12.99 0.29
N ASN A 101 2.39 13.07 0.57
CA ASN A 101 1.33 12.91 -0.42
C ASN A 101 0.30 14.03 -0.28
N PRO A 102 0.66 15.27 -0.64
CA PRO A 102 -0.22 16.44 -0.40
C PRO A 102 -1.60 16.35 -1.05
N TYR A 103 -1.75 15.60 -2.15
CA TYR A 103 -3.04 15.43 -2.82
C TYR A 103 -4.08 14.77 -1.91
N MET A 104 -3.64 14.06 -0.88
CA MET A 104 -4.52 13.39 0.07
C MET A 104 -5.41 14.38 0.84
N ALA A 105 -4.96 15.64 0.99
CA ALA A 105 -5.75 16.66 1.63
C ALA A 105 -7.04 17.00 0.87
N GLU A 106 -7.09 16.75 -0.43
CA GLU A 106 -8.30 16.94 -1.22
C GLU A 106 -9.33 15.83 -0.96
N ILE A 107 -8.84 14.61 -0.69
CA ILE A 107 -9.70 13.45 -0.42
C ILE A 107 -10.18 13.47 1.04
N TYR A 108 -9.31 13.87 1.95
CA TYR A 108 -9.59 13.92 3.40
C TYR A 108 -9.33 15.34 3.91
N PRO A 109 -10.26 16.28 3.62
CA PRO A 109 -10.00 17.71 3.87
C PRO A 109 -10.07 18.15 5.33
N ASP A 110 -10.74 17.40 6.18
CA ASP A 110 -10.96 17.79 7.57
C ASP A 110 -10.46 16.73 8.56
N LYS A 111 -10.44 17.13 9.82
CA LYS A 111 -9.97 16.27 10.91
C LYS A 111 -10.86 15.03 11.07
N GLU A 112 -12.17 15.20 10.90
CA GLU A 112 -13.12 14.10 11.05
C GLU A 112 -12.89 13.00 10.01
N SER A 113 -12.73 13.38 8.73
CA SER A 113 -12.45 12.40 7.68
C SER A 113 -11.12 11.67 7.91
N ARG A 114 -10.11 12.38 8.45
CA ARG A 114 -8.80 11.78 8.75
C ARG A 114 -8.83 10.81 9.92
N MET A 115 -9.77 10.94 10.83
CA MET A 115 -9.91 10.04 11.98
C MET A 115 -10.30 8.61 11.58
N ALA A 116 -10.91 8.43 10.42
CA ALA A 116 -11.27 7.11 9.92
C ALA A 116 -10.10 6.36 9.30
N ILE A 117 -8.97 7.05 9.06
CA ILE A 117 -7.81 6.49 8.38
C ILE A 117 -6.90 5.76 9.37
N THR A 118 -6.40 4.62 8.95
CA THR A 118 -5.35 3.91 9.67
C THR A 118 -4.23 3.53 8.71
N VAL A 119 -3.00 3.53 9.21
CA VAL A 119 -1.81 3.20 8.43
C VAL A 119 -1.45 1.73 8.67
N PHE A 120 -1.17 1.03 7.59
CA PHE A 120 -0.64 -0.34 7.65
C PHE A 120 0.77 -0.35 7.06
N CYS A 121 1.60 -1.23 7.57
CA CYS A 121 2.90 -1.52 6.94
C CYS A 121 2.94 -2.97 6.46
N VAL A 122 3.77 -3.19 5.42
CA VAL A 122 4.05 -4.52 4.89
C VAL A 122 5.50 -4.86 5.24
N THR A 123 5.69 -5.94 5.99
CA THR A 123 7.02 -6.38 6.44
C THR A 123 7.26 -7.82 6.04
N ARG A 124 8.52 -8.26 6.13
CA ARG A 124 8.94 -9.63 5.79
C ARG A 124 8.49 -10.04 4.38
N GLY A 125 8.53 -9.08 3.44
CA GLY A 125 8.10 -9.31 2.09
C GLY A 125 9.09 -10.15 1.29
N ARG A 126 8.56 -10.83 0.27
CA ARG A 126 9.35 -11.43 -0.79
C ARG A 126 9.07 -10.66 -2.06
N GLY A 127 10.14 -10.26 -2.77
CA GLY A 127 10.03 -9.48 -4.00
C GLY A 127 10.45 -10.28 -5.23
N GLU A 128 9.84 -9.95 -6.34
CA GLU A 128 10.20 -10.48 -7.65
C GLU A 128 10.33 -9.35 -8.68
#